data_a32e31d80574b4b6c4af55ae304b928f
#
_entry.id   a32e31d80574b4b6c4af55ae304b928f
#
_cell.length_a   1.000
_cell.length_b   1.000
_cell.length_c   1.000
_cell.angle_alpha   90.00
_cell.angle_beta   90.00
_cell.angle_gamma   90.00
#
_symmetry.space_group_name_H-M   'P 1'
#
loop_
_entity.id
_entity.type
_entity.pdbx_description
1 polymer ?
#
loop_
_entity_poly.entity_id
_entity_poly.type
_entity_poly.pdbx_seq_one_letter_code
_entity_poly.pdbx_strand_id
1 'polypeptide(L)'
;MDPSLPDDLELEDLDAAATLAAVEGALVARRAAEARDVALAAHWADLHAADPQLGPGGRREWCGEDRLVQVGGDGTPEVQELCLSELAISRRVHPHAARRLVADALDLRHRLPTWWAAVHDLRLEGWLARKAATMCRDLDLFAVAAVDAALPADLGEVSPARLLEVVKAKVIAADPAAHAAKLEAEKRRRYVSLSRTDEFGLRHVIARVRAGDAVWVEAMVERVADLLAPRFPEGTSKDVLRSEAFGWLARPAELLQLLLEGIPEPTTGQADLADTIGSIDPAKLRPQVVLYVHLHEAAVRADHGIVRVEEIGPLLSKEIPEWLGHAQVTVKPVIDLADQVAFDAYEHPESLDERIHLRSPADSFPHANQVTRRLDDDHVIPYLPGVPGQTGDHNAQPLGRTGHRAKTFAGYPVRQL
;
A
#
# COMPACT_ATOMS: atom_id res chain seq x y z
N MET A 1 31.48 -27.99 -6.01
CA MET A 1 30.38 -28.95 -6.20
C MET A 1 29.31 -28.15 -6.97
N ASP A 2 29.02 -28.53 -8.19
CA ASP A 2 28.07 -27.81 -9.08
C ASP A 2 26.67 -28.05 -8.52
N PRO A 3 25.92 -27.02 -8.13
CA PRO A 3 24.61 -27.15 -7.51
C PRO A 3 23.44 -27.28 -8.50
N SER A 4 23.73 -27.49 -9.78
CA SER A 4 22.67 -27.75 -10.77
C SER A 4 22.16 -29.18 -10.57
N LEU A 5 20.88 -29.29 -10.12
CA LEU A 5 20.13 -30.54 -10.35
C LEU A 5 20.20 -30.84 -11.84
N PRO A 6 20.44 -32.14 -12.22
CA PRO A 6 20.21 -32.54 -13.60
C PRO A 6 18.77 -32.13 -13.98
N ASP A 7 18.62 -31.39 -15.08
CA ASP A 7 17.33 -30.92 -15.60
C ASP A 7 16.34 -32.06 -15.94
N ASP A 8 16.77 -33.32 -15.82
CA ASP A 8 16.05 -34.53 -16.23
C ASP A 8 15.50 -35.38 -15.06
N LEU A 9 15.67 -34.97 -13.78
CA LEU A 9 15.07 -35.70 -12.66
C LEU A 9 13.67 -35.18 -12.38
N GLU A 10 12.66 -36.00 -12.63
CA GLU A 10 11.29 -35.71 -12.23
C GLU A 10 11.21 -35.67 -10.70
N LEU A 11 10.51 -34.67 -10.13
CA LEU A 11 10.41 -34.52 -8.67
C LEU A 11 9.83 -35.77 -7.99
N GLU A 12 9.02 -36.52 -8.71
CA GLU A 12 8.38 -37.76 -8.27
C GLU A 12 9.35 -38.91 -8.03
N ASP A 13 10.55 -38.87 -8.65
CA ASP A 13 11.60 -39.91 -8.52
C ASP A 13 12.57 -39.66 -7.35
N LEU A 14 12.41 -38.49 -6.64
CA LEU A 14 13.30 -38.17 -5.52
C LEU A 14 12.87 -38.90 -4.25
N ASP A 15 13.80 -39.61 -3.63
CA ASP A 15 13.62 -40.05 -2.25
C ASP A 15 13.77 -38.89 -1.25
N ALA A 16 13.54 -39.16 0.03
CA ALA A 16 13.58 -38.11 1.07
C ALA A 16 14.97 -37.44 1.17
N ALA A 17 16.06 -38.16 1.01
CA ALA A 17 17.41 -37.61 1.09
C ALA A 17 17.73 -36.74 -0.13
N ALA A 18 17.39 -37.22 -1.31
CA ALA A 18 17.52 -36.47 -2.57
C ALA A 18 16.64 -35.20 -2.58
N THR A 19 15.45 -35.30 -2.03
CA THR A 19 14.56 -34.14 -1.87
C THR A 19 15.19 -33.07 -0.96
N LEU A 20 15.76 -33.44 0.19
CA LEU A 20 16.43 -32.49 1.08
C LEU A 20 17.65 -31.84 0.42
N ALA A 21 18.46 -32.62 -0.31
CA ALA A 21 19.58 -32.07 -1.08
C ALA A 21 19.12 -31.10 -2.16
N ALA A 22 18.01 -31.39 -2.84
CA ALA A 22 17.41 -30.50 -3.81
C ALA A 22 16.91 -29.19 -3.17
N VAL A 23 16.32 -29.25 -1.98
CA VAL A 23 15.89 -28.06 -1.20
C VAL A 23 17.11 -27.20 -0.83
N GLU A 24 18.21 -27.80 -0.41
CA GLU A 24 19.47 -27.08 -0.11
C GLU A 24 20.03 -26.41 -1.38
N GLY A 25 20.03 -27.12 -2.50
CA GLY A 25 20.42 -26.56 -3.81
C GLY A 25 19.54 -25.37 -4.22
N ALA A 26 18.23 -25.50 -4.07
CA ALA A 26 17.28 -24.43 -4.36
C ALA A 26 17.48 -23.20 -3.45
N LEU A 27 17.85 -23.39 -2.18
CA LEU A 27 18.22 -22.30 -1.27
C LEU A 27 19.44 -21.54 -1.79
N VAL A 28 20.49 -22.24 -2.21
CA VAL A 28 21.70 -21.62 -2.77
C VAL A 28 21.38 -20.86 -4.05
N ALA A 29 20.60 -21.45 -4.96
CA ALA A 29 20.18 -20.80 -6.20
C ALA A 29 19.35 -19.52 -5.93
N ARG A 30 18.45 -19.56 -4.96
CA ARG A 30 17.69 -18.39 -4.55
C ARG A 30 18.59 -17.29 -4.00
N ARG A 31 19.54 -17.61 -3.12
CA ARG A 31 20.52 -16.64 -2.61
C ARG A 31 21.34 -16.01 -3.72
N ALA A 32 21.79 -16.81 -4.68
CA ALA A 32 22.52 -16.31 -5.84
C ALA A 32 21.68 -15.37 -6.69
N ALA A 33 20.40 -15.68 -6.92
CA ALA A 33 19.47 -14.82 -7.64
C ALA A 33 19.23 -13.50 -6.89
N GLU A 34 19.03 -13.54 -5.57
CA GLU A 34 18.87 -12.34 -4.75
C GLU A 34 20.13 -11.46 -4.74
N ALA A 35 21.32 -12.05 -4.61
CA ALA A 35 22.60 -11.34 -4.69
C ALA A 35 22.78 -10.65 -6.04
N ARG A 36 22.47 -11.36 -7.14
CA ARG A 36 22.52 -10.81 -8.49
C ARG A 36 21.53 -9.66 -8.67
N ASP A 37 20.33 -9.76 -8.12
CA ASP A 37 19.29 -8.73 -8.17
C ASP A 37 19.75 -7.42 -7.49
N VAL A 38 20.37 -7.54 -6.32
CA VAL A 38 20.95 -6.41 -5.59
C VAL A 38 22.13 -5.81 -6.36
N ALA A 39 23.01 -6.65 -6.94
CA ALA A 39 24.14 -6.20 -7.75
C ALA A 39 23.69 -5.44 -9.01
N LEU A 40 22.66 -5.96 -9.71
CA LEU A 40 22.08 -5.30 -10.88
C LEU A 40 21.45 -3.96 -10.55
N ALA A 41 20.76 -3.86 -9.40
CA ALA A 41 20.19 -2.59 -8.94
C ALA A 41 21.27 -1.54 -8.62
N ALA A 42 22.38 -1.95 -7.99
CA ALA A 42 23.52 -1.07 -7.72
C ALA A 42 24.20 -0.63 -9.03
N HIS A 43 24.40 -1.55 -9.98
CA HIS A 43 24.96 -1.23 -11.28
C HIS A 43 24.06 -0.30 -12.10
N TRP A 44 22.74 -0.49 -12.05
CA TRP A 44 21.77 0.42 -12.67
C TRP A 44 21.91 1.84 -12.14
N ALA A 45 22.09 1.99 -10.83
CA ALA A 45 22.37 3.29 -10.21
C ALA A 45 23.67 3.92 -10.72
N ASP A 46 24.75 3.13 -10.89
CA ASP A 46 26.03 3.63 -11.44
C ASP A 46 25.87 4.18 -12.85
N LEU A 47 25.10 3.51 -13.70
CA LEU A 47 24.83 3.94 -15.09
C LEU A 47 24.04 5.25 -15.15
N HIS A 48 23.30 5.60 -14.08
CA HIS A 48 22.44 6.76 -13.99
C HIS A 48 22.87 7.75 -12.89
N ALA A 49 24.16 7.79 -12.57
CA ALA A 49 24.72 8.70 -11.55
C ALA A 49 25.09 10.09 -12.11
N ALA A 50 25.14 10.25 -13.42
CA ALA A 50 25.45 11.54 -14.04
C ALA A 50 24.27 12.51 -13.94
N ASP A 51 24.57 13.81 -13.70
CA ASP A 51 23.50 14.84 -13.69
C ASP A 51 22.86 14.92 -15.09
N PRO A 52 21.56 14.59 -15.21
CA PRO A 52 20.87 14.56 -16.48
C PRO A 52 20.74 15.95 -17.13
N GLN A 53 20.94 17.03 -16.34
CA GLN A 53 20.88 18.41 -16.83
C GLN A 53 22.23 18.91 -17.33
N LEU A 54 23.28 18.11 -17.26
CA LEU A 54 24.60 18.43 -17.77
C LEU A 54 24.87 17.62 -19.05
N GLY A 55 24.71 18.28 -20.19
CA GLY A 55 25.08 17.72 -21.48
C GLY A 55 26.61 17.65 -21.70
N PRO A 56 27.08 17.13 -22.83
CA PRO A 56 28.49 17.03 -23.17
C PRO A 56 29.18 18.37 -23.06
N GLY A 57 30.27 18.45 -22.26
CA GLY A 57 31.01 19.68 -22.01
C GLY A 57 30.49 20.55 -20.87
N GLY A 58 29.60 20.03 -20.01
CA GLY A 58 29.12 20.70 -18.79
C GLY A 58 28.16 21.87 -19.05
N ARG A 59 27.55 21.92 -20.25
CA ARG A 59 26.47 22.88 -20.52
C ARG A 59 25.17 22.32 -19.96
N ARG A 60 24.41 23.18 -19.28
CA ARG A 60 23.02 22.81 -18.86
C ARG A 60 22.16 22.66 -20.12
N GLU A 61 21.65 21.46 -20.31
CA GLU A 61 20.66 21.15 -21.31
C GLU A 61 19.34 20.87 -20.56
N TRP A 62 18.24 21.42 -21.09
CA TRP A 62 16.93 21.10 -20.50
C TRP A 62 16.54 19.68 -20.89
N CYS A 63 16.51 18.78 -19.92
CA CYS A 63 16.07 17.38 -20.09
C CYS A 63 14.76 17.07 -19.34
N GLY A 64 13.83 18.01 -19.39
CA GLY A 64 12.61 17.91 -18.63
C GLY A 64 12.82 18.14 -17.13
N GLU A 65 12.04 17.47 -16.29
CA GLU A 65 12.17 17.54 -14.83
C GLU A 65 13.01 16.40 -14.24
N ASP A 66 13.82 15.70 -15.05
CA ASP A 66 14.72 14.70 -14.49
C ASP A 66 15.82 15.36 -13.68
N ARG A 67 16.14 14.77 -12.55
CA ARG A 67 17.10 15.29 -11.60
C ARG A 67 17.77 14.17 -10.83
N LEU A 68 18.91 14.47 -10.26
CA LEU A 68 19.53 13.58 -9.28
C LEU A 68 18.72 13.60 -7.97
N VAL A 69 18.52 12.42 -7.42
CA VAL A 69 17.86 12.21 -6.13
C VAL A 69 18.65 11.21 -5.29
N GLN A 70 18.83 11.53 -4.02
CA GLN A 70 19.36 10.58 -3.06
C GLN A 70 18.26 9.60 -2.67
N VAL A 71 18.44 8.33 -2.96
CA VAL A 71 17.49 7.27 -2.62
C VAL A 71 17.93 6.43 -1.42
N GLY A 72 19.23 6.22 -1.25
CA GLY A 72 19.85 5.58 -0.09
C GLY A 72 20.14 6.57 1.05
N GLY A 73 20.79 6.09 2.09
CA GLY A 73 21.18 6.90 3.24
C GLY A 73 22.40 7.79 2.96
N ASP A 74 22.84 8.50 3.99
CA ASP A 74 24.03 9.37 3.96
C ASP A 74 25.26 8.64 3.41
N GLY A 75 26.00 9.30 2.51
CA GLY A 75 27.19 8.76 1.83
C GLY A 75 26.90 7.85 0.63
N THR A 76 25.64 7.61 0.26
CA THR A 76 25.31 6.93 -1.00
C THR A 76 25.28 7.91 -2.17
N PRO A 77 25.64 7.47 -3.41
CA PRO A 77 25.50 8.30 -4.59
C PRO A 77 24.03 8.63 -4.90
N GLU A 78 23.83 9.79 -5.53
CA GLU A 78 22.55 10.17 -6.11
C GLU A 78 22.34 9.46 -7.45
N VAL A 79 21.08 9.30 -7.86
CA VAL A 79 20.66 8.68 -9.12
C VAL A 79 19.60 9.52 -9.81
N GLN A 80 19.52 9.42 -11.13
CA GLN A 80 18.45 10.06 -11.91
C GLN A 80 17.06 9.55 -11.47
N GLU A 81 16.12 10.44 -11.22
CA GLU A 81 14.81 10.08 -10.67
C GLU A 81 13.99 9.19 -11.63
N LEU A 82 14.04 9.50 -12.93
CA LEU A 82 13.20 8.81 -13.93
C LEU A 82 13.70 7.40 -14.26
N CYS A 83 15.00 7.10 -14.10
CA CYS A 83 15.54 5.76 -14.31
C CYS A 83 14.91 4.69 -13.40
N LEU A 84 14.37 5.12 -12.25
CA LEU A 84 13.70 4.23 -11.32
C LEU A 84 12.38 3.66 -11.88
N SER A 85 11.70 4.44 -12.72
CA SER A 85 10.47 3.99 -13.39
C SER A 85 10.78 2.96 -14.48
N GLU A 86 11.87 3.14 -15.22
CA GLU A 86 12.32 2.19 -16.23
C GLU A 86 12.70 0.84 -15.61
N LEU A 87 13.47 0.87 -14.52
CA LEU A 87 13.80 -0.33 -13.75
C LEU A 87 12.53 -1.03 -13.24
N ALA A 88 11.54 -0.26 -12.79
CA ALA A 88 10.27 -0.81 -12.30
C ALA A 88 9.49 -1.55 -13.39
N ILE A 89 9.43 -0.98 -14.60
CA ILE A 89 8.77 -1.61 -15.75
C ILE A 89 9.48 -2.92 -16.12
N SER A 90 10.81 -2.91 -16.24
CA SER A 90 11.61 -4.10 -16.57
C SER A 90 11.44 -5.21 -15.51
N ARG A 91 11.28 -4.85 -14.25
CA ARG A 91 11.05 -5.78 -13.13
C ARG A 91 9.59 -6.15 -12.93
N ARG A 92 8.66 -5.54 -13.64
CA ARG A 92 7.20 -5.69 -13.49
C ARG A 92 6.72 -5.42 -12.07
N VAL A 93 7.23 -4.36 -11.45
CA VAL A 93 6.88 -3.94 -10.09
C VAL A 93 6.50 -2.47 -10.05
N HIS A 94 5.83 -2.06 -8.97
CA HIS A 94 5.52 -0.65 -8.74
C HIS A 94 6.81 0.19 -8.60
N PRO A 95 6.89 1.45 -9.12
CA PRO A 95 8.08 2.31 -9.02
C PRO A 95 8.65 2.47 -7.61
N HIS A 96 7.81 2.51 -6.57
CA HIS A 96 8.30 2.53 -5.19
C HIS A 96 9.07 1.26 -4.78
N ALA A 97 8.73 0.10 -5.33
CA ALA A 97 9.46 -1.14 -5.04
C ALA A 97 10.84 -1.13 -5.70
N ALA A 98 10.95 -0.64 -6.95
CA ALA A 98 12.23 -0.46 -7.62
C ALA A 98 13.10 0.59 -6.90
N ARG A 99 12.54 1.74 -6.52
CA ARG A 99 13.22 2.76 -5.73
C ARG A 99 13.78 2.19 -4.43
N ARG A 100 13.00 1.38 -3.69
CA ARG A 100 13.46 0.74 -2.46
C ARG A 100 14.59 -0.25 -2.72
N LEU A 101 14.52 -1.04 -3.80
CA LEU A 101 15.59 -1.97 -4.15
C LEU A 101 16.91 -1.24 -4.43
N VAL A 102 16.87 -0.17 -5.23
CA VAL A 102 18.06 0.65 -5.52
C VAL A 102 18.61 1.27 -4.25
N ALA A 103 17.75 1.83 -3.40
CA ALA A 103 18.14 2.39 -2.11
C ALA A 103 18.83 1.34 -1.21
N ASP A 104 18.24 0.15 -1.07
CA ASP A 104 18.79 -0.94 -0.28
C ASP A 104 20.13 -1.42 -0.84
N ALA A 105 20.26 -1.51 -2.17
CA ALA A 105 21.48 -1.95 -2.84
C ALA A 105 22.64 -0.94 -2.65
N LEU A 106 22.34 0.37 -2.74
CA LEU A 106 23.31 1.43 -2.48
C LEU A 106 23.73 1.45 -1.01
N ASP A 107 22.78 1.34 -0.07
CA ASP A 107 23.08 1.25 1.35
C ASP A 107 23.98 0.04 1.68
N LEU A 108 23.66 -1.13 1.13
CA LEU A 108 24.49 -2.33 1.32
C LEU A 108 25.90 -2.12 0.77
N ARG A 109 26.04 -1.62 -0.45
CA ARG A 109 27.34 -1.51 -1.12
C ARG A 109 28.24 -0.43 -0.50
N HIS A 110 27.68 0.72 -0.14
CA HIS A 110 28.46 1.90 0.29
C HIS A 110 28.54 2.07 1.81
N ARG A 111 27.58 1.51 2.55
CA ARG A 111 27.43 1.76 3.98
C ARG A 111 27.51 0.50 4.85
N LEU A 112 27.24 -0.68 4.26
CA LEU A 112 27.25 -1.97 4.93
C LEU A 112 28.09 -3.00 4.15
N PRO A 113 29.39 -2.73 3.93
CA PRO A 113 30.25 -3.57 3.08
C PRO A 113 30.40 -5.01 3.58
N THR A 114 30.36 -5.24 4.89
CA THR A 114 30.40 -6.59 5.48
C THR A 114 29.15 -7.38 5.12
N TRP A 115 27.97 -6.72 5.15
CA TRP A 115 26.70 -7.34 4.75
C TRP A 115 26.64 -7.56 3.25
N TRP A 116 27.15 -6.60 2.46
CA TRP A 116 27.27 -6.75 1.02
C TRP A 116 28.10 -8.00 0.65
N ALA A 117 29.26 -8.16 1.26
CA ALA A 117 30.12 -9.34 1.04
C ALA A 117 29.40 -10.63 1.45
N ALA A 118 28.74 -10.67 2.61
CA ALA A 118 28.00 -11.85 3.06
C ALA A 118 26.89 -12.29 2.11
N VAL A 119 26.20 -11.33 1.46
CA VAL A 119 25.17 -11.61 0.42
C VAL A 119 25.84 -12.22 -0.82
N HIS A 120 26.94 -11.64 -1.29
CA HIS A 120 27.64 -12.13 -2.50
C HIS A 120 28.36 -13.45 -2.27
N ASP A 121 28.79 -13.73 -1.04
CA ASP A 121 29.31 -15.03 -0.61
C ASP A 121 28.22 -16.08 -0.36
N LEU A 122 26.94 -15.73 -0.60
CA LEU A 122 25.77 -16.56 -0.39
C LEU A 122 25.58 -17.04 1.06
N ARG A 123 26.23 -16.39 2.04
CA ARG A 123 26.10 -16.68 3.46
C ARG A 123 24.87 -16.05 4.10
N LEU A 124 24.31 -15.00 3.46
CA LEU A 124 23.17 -14.24 3.94
C LEU A 124 22.14 -14.06 2.81
N GLU A 125 20.87 -14.22 3.12
CA GLU A 125 19.78 -13.93 2.19
C GLU A 125 19.70 -12.43 1.87
N GLY A 126 19.54 -12.10 0.59
CA GLY A 126 19.46 -10.73 0.10
C GLY A 126 18.31 -9.94 0.71
N TRP A 127 17.14 -10.59 0.91
CA TRP A 127 15.99 -9.93 1.54
C TRP A 127 16.27 -9.50 2.99
N LEU A 128 17.04 -10.30 3.73
CA LEU A 128 17.38 -10.02 5.13
C LEU A 128 18.37 -8.86 5.23
N ALA A 129 19.40 -8.87 4.38
CA ALA A 129 20.37 -7.79 4.27
C ALA A 129 19.69 -6.46 3.88
N ARG A 130 18.77 -6.49 2.90
CA ARG A 130 17.99 -5.32 2.50
C ARG A 130 17.12 -4.79 3.63
N LYS A 131 16.55 -5.65 4.47
CA LYS A 131 15.79 -5.24 5.64
C LYS A 131 16.68 -4.54 6.67
N ALA A 132 17.88 -5.05 6.91
CA ALA A 132 18.89 -4.40 7.75
C ALA A 132 19.30 -3.02 7.18
N ALA A 133 19.60 -2.93 5.88
CA ALA A 133 19.92 -1.69 5.21
C ALA A 133 18.79 -0.63 5.39
N THR A 134 17.54 -1.02 5.18
CA THR A 134 16.39 -0.15 5.44
C THR A 134 16.36 0.38 6.90
N MET A 135 16.71 -0.45 7.88
CA MET A 135 16.74 -0.07 9.30
C MET A 135 17.85 0.94 9.61
N CYS A 136 18.95 0.90 8.86
CA CYS A 136 20.13 1.75 9.04
C CYS A 136 20.09 3.05 8.21
N ARG A 137 19.12 3.23 7.31
CA ARG A 137 19.13 4.29 6.30
C ARG A 137 19.22 5.70 6.88
N ASP A 138 18.56 5.94 8.01
CA ASP A 138 18.54 7.26 8.67
C ASP A 138 19.78 7.55 9.52
N LEU A 139 20.69 6.58 9.72
CA LEU A 139 21.97 6.78 10.39
C LEU A 139 22.94 7.54 9.47
N ASP A 140 23.82 8.37 10.02
CA ASP A 140 24.95 8.90 9.28
C ASP A 140 25.98 7.80 8.94
N LEU A 141 26.93 8.12 8.08
CA LEU A 141 27.94 7.19 7.61
C LEU A 141 28.84 6.65 8.75
N PHE A 142 29.08 7.46 9.79
CA PHE A 142 29.90 7.04 10.93
C PHE A 142 29.14 6.07 11.85
N ALA A 143 27.88 6.39 12.15
CA ALA A 143 27.04 5.59 13.02
C ALA A 143 26.73 4.19 12.41
N VAL A 144 26.51 4.12 11.08
CA VAL A 144 26.22 2.86 10.40
C VAL A 144 27.38 1.87 10.41
N ALA A 145 28.62 2.34 10.47
CA ALA A 145 29.82 1.47 10.54
C ALA A 145 29.81 0.56 11.77
N ALA A 146 29.26 1.04 12.90
CA ALA A 146 29.09 0.21 14.11
C ALA A 146 28.06 -0.92 13.93
N VAL A 147 27.05 -0.69 13.06
CA VAL A 147 26.07 -1.72 12.70
C VAL A 147 26.66 -2.72 11.71
N ASP A 148 27.45 -2.25 10.74
CA ASP A 148 28.14 -3.12 9.77
C ASP A 148 29.06 -4.10 10.47
N ALA A 149 29.85 -3.63 11.44
CA ALA A 149 30.78 -4.44 12.23
C ALA A 149 30.06 -5.44 13.18
N ALA A 150 28.75 -5.30 13.39
CA ALA A 150 27.99 -6.18 14.30
C ALA A 150 27.41 -7.42 13.61
N LEU A 151 27.69 -7.63 12.31
CA LEU A 151 27.27 -8.86 11.63
C LEU A 151 27.95 -10.08 12.27
N PRO A 152 27.20 -11.07 12.76
CA PRO A 152 27.79 -12.27 13.34
C PRO A 152 28.66 -13.02 12.32
N ALA A 153 29.79 -13.56 12.77
CA ALA A 153 30.68 -14.37 11.92
C ALA A 153 29.97 -15.65 11.46
N ASP A 154 29.21 -16.28 12.37
CA ASP A 154 28.42 -17.47 12.08
C ASP A 154 26.94 -17.12 11.91
N LEU A 155 26.52 -16.94 10.64
CA LEU A 155 25.15 -16.63 10.27
C LEU A 155 24.24 -17.87 10.29
N GLY A 156 24.82 -19.08 10.29
CA GLY A 156 24.06 -20.34 10.29
C GLY A 156 23.37 -20.63 11.63
N GLU A 157 23.90 -20.10 12.72
CA GLU A 157 23.37 -20.33 14.08
C GLU A 157 22.35 -19.28 14.53
N VAL A 158 22.19 -18.19 13.77
CA VAL A 158 21.32 -17.06 14.16
C VAL A 158 20.07 -17.03 13.31
N SER A 159 18.91 -17.13 13.96
CA SER A 159 17.63 -16.97 13.23
C SER A 159 17.47 -15.57 12.64
N PRO A 160 16.78 -15.43 11.49
CA PRO A 160 16.50 -14.12 10.88
C PRO A 160 15.87 -13.10 11.84
N ALA A 161 14.94 -13.55 12.68
CA ALA A 161 14.30 -12.69 13.67
C ALA A 161 15.32 -12.16 14.69
N ARG A 162 16.19 -13.03 15.21
CA ARG A 162 17.23 -12.64 16.16
C ARG A 162 18.24 -11.69 15.55
N LEU A 163 18.65 -11.93 14.30
CA LEU A 163 19.55 -11.03 13.58
C LEU A 163 18.97 -9.62 13.47
N LEU A 164 17.69 -9.50 13.09
CA LEU A 164 17.02 -8.19 12.99
C LEU A 164 16.85 -7.50 14.36
N GLU A 165 16.65 -8.25 15.44
CA GLU A 165 16.67 -7.68 16.81
C GLU A 165 18.05 -7.11 17.16
N VAL A 166 19.13 -7.83 16.84
CA VAL A 166 20.50 -7.33 17.04
C VAL A 166 20.74 -6.07 16.24
N VAL A 167 20.38 -6.05 14.95
CA VAL A 167 20.46 -4.83 14.11
C VAL A 167 19.69 -3.69 14.74
N LYS A 168 18.44 -3.90 15.14
CA LYS A 168 17.62 -2.87 15.78
C LYS A 168 18.28 -2.31 17.05
N ALA A 169 18.81 -3.18 17.91
CA ALA A 169 19.51 -2.76 19.12
C ALA A 169 20.75 -1.91 18.78
N LYS A 170 21.52 -2.31 17.77
CA LYS A 170 22.72 -1.57 17.33
C LYS A 170 22.36 -0.22 16.69
N VAL A 171 21.29 -0.15 15.89
CA VAL A 171 20.78 1.12 15.32
C VAL A 171 20.39 2.09 16.44
N ILE A 172 19.70 1.64 17.48
CA ILE A 172 19.34 2.46 18.64
C ILE A 172 20.60 2.93 19.40
N ALA A 173 21.57 2.03 19.58
CA ALA A 173 22.80 2.34 20.30
C ALA A 173 23.72 3.29 19.51
N ALA A 174 23.70 3.21 18.18
CA ALA A 174 24.52 4.05 17.31
C ALA A 174 24.10 5.56 17.35
N ASP A 175 22.79 5.83 17.43
CA ASP A 175 22.27 7.18 17.60
C ASP A 175 20.99 7.18 18.46
N PRO A 176 21.13 7.19 19.81
CA PRO A 176 20.01 7.24 20.72
C PRO A 176 19.17 8.53 20.59
N ALA A 177 19.80 9.64 20.25
CA ALA A 177 19.12 10.94 20.13
C ALA A 177 18.22 10.98 18.90
N ALA A 178 18.72 10.56 17.73
CA ALA A 178 17.92 10.42 16.52
C ALA A 178 16.79 9.40 16.71
N HIS A 179 17.05 8.29 17.41
CA HIS A 179 16.02 7.32 17.75
C HIS A 179 14.91 7.94 18.60
N ALA A 180 15.25 8.71 19.63
CA ALA A 180 14.30 9.40 20.48
C ALA A 180 13.47 10.43 19.68
N ALA A 181 14.12 11.22 18.82
CA ALA A 181 13.44 12.17 17.92
C ALA A 181 12.47 11.45 16.95
N LYS A 182 12.91 10.32 16.37
CA LYS A 182 12.07 9.48 15.51
C LYS A 182 10.88 8.91 16.27
N LEU A 183 11.07 8.46 17.50
CA LEU A 183 10.00 7.98 18.36
C LEU A 183 8.94 9.07 18.60
N GLU A 184 9.34 10.31 18.89
CA GLU A 184 8.43 11.43 19.03
C GLU A 184 7.72 11.81 17.72
N ALA A 185 8.42 11.75 16.60
CA ALA A 185 7.80 11.97 15.28
C ALA A 185 6.78 10.86 14.95
N GLU A 186 7.10 9.61 15.25
CA GLU A 186 6.21 8.47 15.03
C GLU A 186 4.96 8.51 15.94
N LYS A 187 5.07 9.05 17.17
CA LYS A 187 3.90 9.31 18.03
C LYS A 187 2.93 10.32 17.42
N ARG A 188 3.38 11.18 16.51
CA ARG A 188 2.52 12.15 15.78
C ARG A 188 1.87 11.53 14.54
N ARG A 189 2.43 10.44 14.00
CA ARG A 189 1.92 9.72 12.82
C ARG A 189 0.84 8.72 13.20
N ARG A 190 -0.23 9.24 13.79
CA ARG A 190 -1.43 8.45 14.10
C ARG A 190 -2.39 8.54 12.93
N TYR A 191 -3.06 7.43 12.63
CA TYR A 191 -4.03 7.38 11.55
C TYR A 191 -5.09 6.32 11.82
N VAL A 192 -6.21 6.46 11.14
CA VAL A 192 -7.21 5.41 10.95
C VAL A 192 -7.39 5.27 9.45
N SER A 193 -7.28 4.07 8.94
CA SER A 193 -7.43 3.75 7.52
C SER A 193 -8.23 2.48 7.33
N LEU A 194 -8.76 2.31 6.12
CA LEU A 194 -9.44 1.11 5.69
C LEU A 194 -8.55 0.36 4.68
N SER A 195 -8.51 -0.97 4.79
CA SER A 195 -7.91 -1.80 3.75
C SER A 195 -8.74 -1.75 2.46
N ARG A 196 -8.24 -2.36 1.39
CA ARG A 196 -9.09 -2.75 0.28
C ARG A 196 -10.09 -3.80 0.73
N THR A 197 -11.22 -3.84 0.06
CA THR A 197 -12.21 -4.91 0.23
C THR A 197 -11.59 -6.21 -0.28
N ASP A 198 -11.80 -7.30 0.45
CA ASP A 198 -11.43 -8.63 0.00
C ASP A 198 -12.48 -9.22 -0.95
N GLU A 199 -12.28 -10.46 -1.38
CA GLU A 199 -13.17 -11.18 -2.29
C GLU A 199 -14.54 -11.52 -1.68
N PHE A 200 -14.66 -11.40 -0.34
CA PHE A 200 -15.91 -11.66 0.43
C PHE A 200 -16.63 -10.37 0.83
N GLY A 201 -16.18 -9.20 0.36
CA GLY A 201 -16.78 -7.92 0.70
C GLY A 201 -16.32 -7.34 2.05
N LEU A 202 -15.35 -7.98 2.73
CA LEU A 202 -14.87 -7.55 4.05
C LEU A 202 -13.68 -6.59 3.94
N ARG A 203 -13.54 -5.72 4.94
CA ARG A 203 -12.44 -4.74 5.03
C ARG A 203 -11.83 -4.73 6.43
N HIS A 204 -10.54 -4.47 6.51
CA HIS A 204 -9.88 -4.23 7.78
C HIS A 204 -9.93 -2.73 8.11
N VAL A 205 -10.26 -2.43 9.35
CA VAL A 205 -10.03 -1.11 9.96
C VAL A 205 -8.66 -1.16 10.62
N ILE A 206 -7.73 -0.34 10.16
CA ILE A 206 -6.36 -0.28 10.67
C ILE A 206 -6.19 1.05 11.38
N ALA A 207 -6.08 0.99 12.70
CA ALA A 207 -5.89 2.17 13.54
C ALA A 207 -4.51 2.15 14.19
N ARG A 208 -3.76 3.24 14.02
CA ARG A 208 -2.51 3.51 14.75
C ARG A 208 -2.78 4.68 15.69
N VAL A 209 -3.13 4.38 16.92
CA VAL A 209 -3.55 5.32 17.95
C VAL A 209 -2.63 5.23 19.17
N ARG A 210 -2.86 6.01 20.21
CA ARG A 210 -2.14 5.82 21.47
C ARG A 210 -2.51 4.47 22.08
N ALA A 211 -1.57 3.83 22.75
CA ALA A 211 -1.80 2.52 23.36
C ALA A 211 -3.00 2.54 24.35
N GLY A 212 -3.14 3.60 25.13
CA GLY A 212 -4.29 3.76 26.03
C GLY A 212 -5.62 3.85 25.29
N ASP A 213 -5.68 4.61 24.19
CA ASP A 213 -6.90 4.72 23.37
C ASP A 213 -7.28 3.36 22.76
N ALA A 214 -6.28 2.58 22.31
CA ALA A 214 -6.51 1.24 21.77
C ALA A 214 -7.13 0.30 22.83
N VAL A 215 -6.58 0.31 24.04
CA VAL A 215 -7.10 -0.50 25.16
C VAL A 215 -8.54 -0.13 25.50
N TRP A 216 -8.88 1.17 25.52
CA TRP A 216 -10.25 1.62 25.77
C TRP A 216 -11.22 1.21 24.67
N VAL A 217 -10.80 1.30 23.40
CA VAL A 217 -11.64 0.84 22.27
C VAL A 217 -11.86 -0.67 22.36
N GLU A 218 -10.80 -1.44 22.65
CA GLU A 218 -10.90 -2.89 22.82
C GLU A 218 -11.84 -3.27 23.96
N ALA A 219 -11.70 -2.64 25.13
CA ALA A 219 -12.57 -2.87 26.27
C ALA A 219 -14.04 -2.51 25.98
N MET A 220 -14.29 -1.46 25.20
CA MET A 220 -15.64 -1.08 24.77
C MET A 220 -16.22 -2.14 23.82
N VAL A 221 -15.44 -2.60 22.85
CA VAL A 221 -15.86 -3.68 21.92
C VAL A 221 -16.20 -4.96 22.70
N GLU A 222 -15.37 -5.36 23.66
CA GLU A 222 -15.67 -6.50 24.55
C GLU A 222 -16.98 -6.32 25.30
N ARG A 223 -17.15 -5.16 25.96
CA ARG A 223 -18.36 -4.86 26.72
C ARG A 223 -19.62 -4.92 25.85
N VAL A 224 -19.57 -4.33 24.67
CA VAL A 224 -20.71 -4.32 23.73
C VAL A 224 -20.97 -5.72 23.20
N ALA A 225 -19.94 -6.50 22.89
CA ALA A 225 -20.07 -7.89 22.43
C ALA A 225 -20.80 -8.75 23.49
N ASP A 226 -20.44 -8.59 24.76
CA ASP A 226 -21.10 -9.31 25.87
C ASP A 226 -22.59 -8.93 25.98
N LEU A 227 -22.94 -7.65 25.80
CA LEU A 227 -24.33 -7.17 25.83
C LEU A 227 -25.14 -7.62 24.61
N LEU A 228 -24.48 -7.82 23.47
CA LEU A 228 -25.11 -8.29 22.24
C LEU A 228 -25.27 -9.81 22.19
N ALA A 229 -24.44 -10.57 22.89
CA ALA A 229 -24.42 -12.03 22.84
C ALA A 229 -25.83 -12.68 22.99
N PRO A 230 -26.71 -12.23 23.90
CA PRO A 230 -28.06 -12.80 24.02
C PRO A 230 -28.98 -12.57 22.80
N ARG A 231 -28.61 -11.64 21.91
CA ARG A 231 -29.38 -11.31 20.68
C ARG A 231 -28.96 -12.16 19.47
N PHE A 232 -27.93 -13.00 19.61
CA PHE A 232 -27.40 -13.86 18.58
C PHE A 232 -27.67 -15.33 18.86
N PRO A 233 -27.65 -16.19 17.83
CA PRO A 233 -27.81 -17.64 17.99
C PRO A 233 -26.78 -18.22 18.96
N GLU A 234 -27.19 -19.24 19.73
CA GLU A 234 -26.28 -19.96 20.61
C GLU A 234 -25.10 -20.56 19.82
N GLY A 235 -23.87 -20.41 20.32
CA GLY A 235 -22.66 -20.86 19.63
C GLY A 235 -22.05 -19.84 18.65
N THR A 236 -22.60 -18.63 18.53
CA THR A 236 -21.96 -17.55 17.75
C THR A 236 -20.57 -17.27 18.32
N SER A 237 -19.56 -17.26 17.44
CA SER A 237 -18.17 -17.05 17.88
C SER A 237 -17.95 -15.67 18.48
N LYS A 238 -17.06 -15.59 19.47
CA LYS A 238 -16.70 -14.32 20.10
C LYS A 238 -16.17 -13.29 19.10
N ASP A 239 -15.45 -13.71 18.06
CA ASP A 239 -14.91 -12.82 17.04
C ASP A 239 -16.02 -12.18 16.18
N VAL A 240 -17.08 -12.93 15.87
CA VAL A 240 -18.27 -12.37 15.18
C VAL A 240 -18.94 -11.34 16.07
N LEU A 241 -19.18 -11.66 17.35
CA LEU A 241 -19.79 -10.72 18.29
C LEU A 241 -18.95 -9.42 18.46
N ARG A 242 -17.62 -9.52 18.49
CA ARG A 242 -16.71 -8.38 18.53
C ARG A 242 -16.75 -7.55 17.25
N SER A 243 -16.85 -8.20 16.09
CA SER A 243 -17.01 -7.52 14.81
C SER A 243 -18.29 -6.71 14.75
N GLU A 244 -19.41 -7.32 15.17
CA GLU A 244 -20.70 -6.62 15.28
C GLU A 244 -20.62 -5.46 16.29
N ALA A 245 -20.05 -5.69 17.45
CA ALA A 245 -19.86 -4.69 18.49
C ALA A 245 -19.04 -3.48 18.00
N PHE A 246 -18.02 -3.72 17.15
CA PHE A 246 -17.25 -2.65 16.54
C PHE A 246 -18.12 -1.74 15.66
N GLY A 247 -19.07 -2.32 14.89
CA GLY A 247 -20.04 -1.57 14.09
C GLY A 247 -20.96 -0.66 14.93
N TRP A 248 -21.25 -1.05 16.19
CA TRP A 248 -22.05 -0.23 17.10
C TRP A 248 -21.39 1.06 17.51
N LEU A 249 -20.06 1.17 17.43
CA LEU A 249 -19.34 2.44 17.71
C LEU A 249 -19.77 3.57 16.77
N ALA A 250 -20.30 3.26 15.59
CA ALA A 250 -20.86 4.22 14.66
C ALA A 250 -22.33 4.59 14.92
N ARG A 251 -22.94 4.03 15.97
CA ARG A 251 -24.37 4.21 16.32
C ARG A 251 -24.49 4.76 17.76
N PRO A 252 -24.12 6.02 17.99
CA PRO A 252 -23.94 6.52 19.37
C PRO A 252 -25.20 6.49 20.24
N ALA A 253 -26.38 6.72 19.67
CA ALA A 253 -27.62 6.68 20.44
C ALA A 253 -27.97 5.25 20.85
N GLU A 254 -27.97 4.33 19.88
CA GLU A 254 -28.26 2.92 20.12
C GLU A 254 -27.20 2.29 21.02
N LEU A 255 -25.92 2.68 20.89
CA LEU A 255 -24.86 2.22 21.76
C LEU A 255 -25.10 2.68 23.20
N LEU A 256 -25.44 3.96 23.41
CA LEU A 256 -25.70 4.48 24.74
C LEU A 256 -26.92 3.81 25.37
N GLN A 257 -28.00 3.59 24.62
CA GLN A 257 -29.16 2.84 25.06
C GLN A 257 -28.78 1.41 25.49
N LEU A 258 -28.03 0.68 24.66
CA LEU A 258 -27.56 -0.67 24.99
C LEU A 258 -26.72 -0.71 26.28
N LEU A 259 -25.84 0.27 26.47
CA LEU A 259 -25.00 0.37 27.67
C LEU A 259 -25.85 0.65 28.93
N LEU A 260 -26.92 1.45 28.83
CA LEU A 260 -27.84 1.73 29.91
C LEU A 260 -28.70 0.49 30.25
N GLU A 261 -29.19 -0.24 29.26
CA GLU A 261 -29.90 -1.51 29.43
C GLU A 261 -29.03 -2.56 30.16
N GLY A 262 -27.71 -2.51 29.95
CA GLY A 262 -26.76 -3.41 30.60
C GLY A 262 -26.40 -3.04 32.04
N ILE A 263 -27.05 -2.04 32.68
CA ILE A 263 -26.86 -1.68 34.07
C ILE A 263 -27.87 -2.48 34.92
N PRO A 264 -27.43 -3.36 35.86
CA PRO A 264 -28.32 -4.26 36.56
C PRO A 264 -29.32 -3.54 37.48
N GLU A 265 -28.94 -2.38 38.02
CA GLU A 265 -29.77 -1.56 38.93
C GLU A 265 -29.65 -0.08 38.54
N PRO A 266 -30.37 0.39 37.51
CA PRO A 266 -30.28 1.77 37.07
C PRO A 266 -30.87 2.72 38.11
N THR A 267 -30.21 3.87 38.34
CA THR A 267 -30.79 4.98 39.10
C THR A 267 -31.95 5.62 38.34
N THR A 268 -32.85 6.34 39.06
CA THR A 268 -33.96 7.06 38.38
C THR A 268 -33.47 7.96 37.26
N GLY A 269 -32.35 8.70 37.46
CA GLY A 269 -31.79 9.55 36.40
C GLY A 269 -31.24 8.78 35.19
N GLN A 270 -30.79 7.54 35.35
CA GLN A 270 -30.38 6.67 34.24
C GLN A 270 -31.56 6.14 33.45
N ALA A 271 -32.67 5.82 34.13
CA ALA A 271 -33.92 5.41 33.49
C ALA A 271 -34.51 6.59 32.66
N ASP A 272 -34.58 7.78 33.25
CA ASP A 272 -35.05 9.00 32.57
C ASP A 272 -34.18 9.35 31.33
N LEU A 273 -32.86 9.12 31.45
CA LEU A 273 -31.94 9.32 30.32
C LEU A 273 -32.18 8.31 29.19
N ALA A 274 -32.43 7.03 29.53
CA ALA A 274 -32.74 6.00 28.56
C ALA A 274 -34.02 6.33 27.80
N ASP A 275 -35.07 6.78 28.46
CA ASP A 275 -36.34 7.20 27.85
C ASP A 275 -36.13 8.43 26.95
N THR A 276 -35.34 9.39 27.39
CA THR A 276 -35.01 10.59 26.59
C THR A 276 -34.26 10.23 25.32
N ILE A 277 -33.25 9.33 25.40
CA ILE A 277 -32.48 8.85 24.24
C ILE A 277 -33.38 8.06 23.29
N GLY A 278 -34.27 7.21 23.81
CA GLY A 278 -35.25 6.47 23.01
C GLY A 278 -36.18 7.35 22.21
N SER A 279 -36.37 8.62 22.62
CA SER A 279 -37.14 9.62 21.89
C SER A 279 -36.40 10.32 20.74
N ILE A 280 -35.08 10.18 20.66
CA ILE A 280 -34.23 10.79 19.62
C ILE A 280 -34.26 9.89 18.39
N ASP A 281 -34.50 10.49 17.21
CA ASP A 281 -34.35 9.78 15.95
C ASP A 281 -32.87 9.40 15.74
N PRO A 282 -32.51 8.11 15.79
CA PRO A 282 -31.11 7.68 15.69
C PRO A 282 -30.46 8.09 14.36
N ALA A 283 -31.25 8.21 13.29
CA ALA A 283 -30.73 8.57 11.97
C ALA A 283 -30.08 9.97 11.94
N LYS A 284 -30.53 10.88 12.83
CA LYS A 284 -29.96 12.23 12.95
C LYS A 284 -28.58 12.27 13.60
N LEU A 285 -28.21 11.24 14.33
CA LEU A 285 -26.93 11.13 15.04
C LEU A 285 -25.90 10.27 14.27
N ARG A 286 -26.32 9.63 13.19
CA ARG A 286 -25.42 8.82 12.36
C ARG A 286 -24.60 9.70 11.44
N PRO A 287 -23.33 9.32 11.15
CA PRO A 287 -22.51 10.01 10.16
C PRO A 287 -23.12 9.87 8.76
N GLN A 288 -22.97 10.90 7.93
CA GLN A 288 -23.32 10.80 6.51
C GLN A 288 -22.22 10.05 5.77
N VAL A 289 -22.60 9.08 4.97
CA VAL A 289 -21.70 8.29 4.11
C VAL A 289 -22.17 8.46 2.65
N VAL A 290 -21.25 8.80 1.76
CA VAL A 290 -21.50 8.84 0.33
C VAL A 290 -20.86 7.64 -0.31
N LEU A 291 -21.65 6.79 -0.98
CA LEU A 291 -21.19 5.64 -1.73
C LEU A 291 -21.50 5.86 -3.22
N TYR A 292 -20.49 5.69 -4.06
CA TYR A 292 -20.67 5.65 -5.51
C TYR A 292 -20.86 4.21 -5.95
N VAL A 293 -22.08 3.87 -6.38
CA VAL A 293 -22.46 2.52 -6.79
C VAL A 293 -22.74 2.52 -8.29
N HIS A 294 -21.97 1.72 -9.04
CA HIS A 294 -22.14 1.55 -10.47
C HIS A 294 -23.03 0.34 -10.74
N LEU A 295 -24.23 0.61 -11.23
CA LEU A 295 -25.24 -0.40 -11.55
C LEU A 295 -25.40 -0.49 -13.07
N HIS A 296 -25.22 -1.67 -13.62
CA HIS A 296 -25.61 -1.91 -15.01
C HIS A 296 -27.14 -2.10 -15.08
N GLU A 297 -27.78 -1.56 -16.11
CA GLU A 297 -29.25 -1.63 -16.28
C GLU A 297 -29.79 -3.06 -16.14
N ALA A 298 -29.07 -4.04 -16.69
CA ALA A 298 -29.46 -5.46 -16.59
C ALA A 298 -29.44 -5.98 -15.15
N ALA A 299 -28.50 -5.50 -14.30
CA ALA A 299 -28.42 -5.90 -12.89
C ALA A 299 -29.57 -5.28 -12.07
N VAL A 300 -30.01 -4.08 -12.42
CA VAL A 300 -31.17 -3.43 -11.79
C VAL A 300 -32.47 -4.19 -12.10
N ARG A 301 -32.62 -4.67 -13.35
CA ARG A 301 -33.82 -5.40 -13.78
C ARG A 301 -33.90 -6.84 -13.28
N ALA A 302 -32.77 -7.46 -13.04
CA ALA A 302 -32.70 -8.89 -12.72
C ALA A 302 -32.79 -9.21 -11.23
N ASP A 303 -32.86 -8.22 -10.34
CA ASP A 303 -32.84 -8.34 -8.87
C ASP A 303 -31.64 -9.15 -8.31
N HIS A 304 -30.74 -9.54 -9.18
CA HIS A 304 -29.47 -10.18 -8.86
C HIS A 304 -28.44 -9.83 -9.94
N GLY A 305 -27.25 -9.47 -9.53
CA GLY A 305 -26.17 -9.10 -10.43
C GLY A 305 -24.95 -8.64 -9.65
N ILE A 306 -23.87 -8.40 -10.37
CA ILE A 306 -22.66 -7.81 -9.82
C ILE A 306 -22.76 -6.29 -10.00
N VAL A 307 -22.54 -5.57 -8.92
CA VAL A 307 -22.42 -4.11 -8.89
C VAL A 307 -21.01 -3.74 -8.46
N ARG A 308 -20.52 -2.61 -8.90
CA ARG A 308 -19.22 -2.08 -8.44
C ARG A 308 -19.46 -0.88 -7.53
N VAL A 309 -18.95 -0.93 -6.33
CA VAL A 309 -18.91 0.20 -5.41
C VAL A 309 -17.49 0.76 -5.41
N GLU A 310 -17.33 2.06 -5.61
CA GLU A 310 -16.02 2.69 -5.63
C GLU A 310 -15.28 2.48 -4.32
N GLU A 311 -13.98 2.28 -4.41
CA GLU A 311 -13.07 1.96 -3.29
C GLU A 311 -13.36 0.65 -2.55
N ILE A 312 -14.51 0.02 -2.81
CA ILE A 312 -14.91 -1.26 -2.20
C ILE A 312 -14.67 -2.41 -3.17
N GLY A 313 -15.09 -2.25 -4.43
CA GLY A 313 -14.97 -3.27 -5.48
C GLY A 313 -16.30 -3.88 -5.88
N PRO A 314 -16.29 -5.07 -6.54
CA PRO A 314 -17.49 -5.76 -6.95
C PRO A 314 -18.22 -6.40 -5.77
N LEU A 315 -19.55 -6.23 -5.72
CA LEU A 315 -20.46 -6.81 -4.73
C LEU A 315 -21.69 -7.42 -5.42
N LEU A 316 -22.43 -8.24 -4.71
CA LEU A 316 -23.75 -8.66 -5.17
C LEU A 316 -24.77 -7.52 -4.94
N SER A 317 -25.65 -7.30 -5.91
CA SER A 317 -26.69 -6.24 -5.81
C SER A 317 -27.58 -6.38 -4.57
N LYS A 318 -27.82 -7.62 -4.10
CA LYS A 318 -28.59 -7.92 -2.90
C LYS A 318 -27.96 -7.40 -1.59
N GLU A 319 -26.67 -7.09 -1.57
CA GLU A 319 -25.97 -6.57 -0.38
C GLU A 319 -26.16 -5.04 -0.24
N ILE A 320 -26.50 -4.36 -1.32
CA ILE A 320 -26.67 -2.89 -1.33
C ILE A 320 -27.75 -2.40 -0.35
N PRO A 321 -28.94 -3.03 -0.23
CA PRO A 321 -29.97 -2.58 0.72
C PRO A 321 -29.49 -2.60 2.17
N GLU A 322 -28.66 -3.57 2.56
CA GLU A 322 -28.09 -3.65 3.91
C GLU A 322 -27.18 -2.44 4.20
N TRP A 323 -26.41 -2.01 3.22
CA TRP A 323 -25.55 -0.83 3.32
C TRP A 323 -26.32 0.48 3.30
N LEU A 324 -27.38 0.56 2.48
CA LEU A 324 -28.20 1.76 2.29
C LEU A 324 -29.26 1.91 3.39
N GLY A 325 -29.65 0.85 4.06
CA GLY A 325 -30.73 0.86 5.07
C GLY A 325 -30.51 1.82 6.23
N HIS A 326 -29.31 2.41 6.35
CA HIS A 326 -28.90 3.32 7.41
C HIS A 326 -28.35 4.65 6.89
N ALA A 327 -28.38 4.91 5.58
CA ALA A 327 -27.75 6.08 4.96
C ALA A 327 -28.79 6.93 4.22
N GLN A 328 -28.51 8.23 4.10
CA GLN A 328 -29.22 9.11 3.18
C GLN A 328 -28.71 8.83 1.77
N VAL A 329 -29.55 8.29 0.90
CA VAL A 329 -29.17 7.91 -0.47
C VAL A 329 -29.37 9.07 -1.42
N THR A 330 -28.33 9.49 -2.11
CA THR A 330 -28.41 10.41 -3.24
C THR A 330 -28.17 9.61 -4.52
N VAL A 331 -29.17 9.54 -5.38
CA VAL A 331 -29.06 8.88 -6.69
C VAL A 331 -28.64 9.93 -7.72
N LYS A 332 -27.45 9.77 -8.32
CA LYS A 332 -27.06 10.53 -9.50
C LYS A 332 -27.46 9.75 -10.75
N PRO A 333 -27.98 10.43 -11.79
CA PRO A 333 -28.36 9.77 -13.03
C PRO A 333 -27.14 9.14 -13.73
N VAL A 334 -27.40 8.08 -14.47
CA VAL A 334 -26.39 7.34 -15.24
C VAL A 334 -25.80 8.25 -16.32
N ILE A 335 -24.47 8.29 -16.38
CA ILE A 335 -23.73 8.89 -17.48
C ILE A 335 -23.67 7.86 -18.61
N ASP A 336 -24.17 8.20 -19.80
CA ASP A 336 -24.00 7.37 -20.98
C ASP A 336 -22.53 7.41 -21.43
N LEU A 337 -21.83 6.28 -21.28
CA LEU A 337 -20.44 6.15 -21.71
C LEU A 337 -20.29 5.68 -23.17
N ALA A 338 -21.40 5.45 -23.87
CA ALA A 338 -21.39 5.08 -25.29
C ALA A 338 -21.02 6.27 -26.18
N ASP A 339 -21.42 7.47 -25.76
CA ASP A 339 -21.03 8.70 -26.45
C ASP A 339 -19.57 9.06 -26.14
N GLN A 340 -18.91 9.71 -27.11
CA GLN A 340 -17.61 10.32 -26.91
C GLN A 340 -17.76 11.81 -26.75
N VAL A 341 -17.10 12.36 -25.72
CA VAL A 341 -17.04 13.81 -25.50
C VAL A 341 -15.63 14.31 -25.74
N ALA A 342 -15.52 15.50 -26.34
CA ALA A 342 -14.24 16.16 -26.58
C ALA A 342 -14.36 17.66 -26.34
N PHE A 343 -13.31 18.27 -25.82
CA PHE A 343 -13.22 19.67 -25.46
C PHE A 343 -11.96 20.31 -26.06
N ASP A 344 -12.02 21.60 -26.34
CA ASP A 344 -10.91 22.42 -26.86
C ASP A 344 -10.09 23.07 -25.72
N ALA A 345 -10.13 22.50 -24.52
CA ALA A 345 -9.41 22.98 -23.34
C ALA A 345 -8.24 22.08 -23.00
N TYR A 346 -7.19 22.64 -22.38
CA TYR A 346 -6.09 21.86 -21.82
C TYR A 346 -6.51 21.10 -20.56
N GLU A 347 -7.26 21.78 -19.68
CA GLU A 347 -7.75 21.19 -18.44
C GLU A 347 -8.95 20.28 -18.71
N HIS A 348 -9.01 19.16 -17.99
CA HIS A 348 -10.13 18.23 -18.06
C HIS A 348 -11.32 18.83 -17.28
N PRO A 349 -12.48 19.08 -17.92
CA PRO A 349 -13.69 19.51 -17.21
C PRO A 349 -14.19 18.42 -16.24
N GLU A 350 -14.85 18.82 -15.15
CA GLU A 350 -15.39 17.89 -14.13
C GLU A 350 -16.28 16.78 -14.74
N SER A 351 -17.01 17.08 -15.80
CA SER A 351 -17.83 16.09 -16.52
C SER A 351 -16.99 15.03 -17.25
N LEU A 352 -15.80 15.39 -17.74
CA LEU A 352 -14.86 14.47 -18.37
C LEU A 352 -14.09 13.69 -17.32
N ASP A 353 -13.65 14.34 -16.22
CA ASP A 353 -13.03 13.69 -15.08
C ASP A 353 -13.89 12.52 -14.55
N GLU A 354 -15.19 12.77 -14.34
CA GLU A 354 -16.10 11.70 -13.92
C GLU A 354 -16.17 10.55 -14.94
N ARG A 355 -16.18 10.83 -16.24
CA ARG A 355 -16.18 9.81 -17.30
C ARG A 355 -14.88 9.00 -17.34
N ILE A 356 -13.72 9.64 -17.17
CA ILE A 356 -12.41 8.99 -17.12
C ILE A 356 -12.39 7.96 -16.00
N HIS A 357 -12.77 8.35 -14.79
CA HIS A 357 -12.81 7.47 -13.63
C HIS A 357 -13.88 6.37 -13.69
N LEU A 358 -14.97 6.60 -14.39
CA LEU A 358 -15.98 5.57 -14.66
C LEU A 358 -15.45 4.51 -15.63
N ARG A 359 -14.70 4.89 -16.66
CA ARG A 359 -14.10 3.99 -17.65
C ARG A 359 -12.89 3.26 -17.11
N SER A 360 -12.00 3.98 -16.43
CA SER A 360 -10.73 3.48 -15.91
C SER A 360 -10.57 3.85 -14.44
N PRO A 361 -11.09 3.05 -13.51
CA PRO A 361 -11.02 3.38 -12.09
C PRO A 361 -9.63 3.18 -11.46
N ALA A 362 -8.68 2.64 -12.23
CA ALA A 362 -7.34 2.30 -11.78
C ALA A 362 -6.27 3.12 -12.49
N ASP A 363 -5.14 3.30 -11.82
CA ASP A 363 -3.92 3.87 -12.39
C ASP A 363 -3.51 3.09 -13.64
N SER A 364 -3.42 3.77 -14.78
CA SER A 364 -3.09 3.20 -16.09
C SER A 364 -1.58 2.96 -16.29
N PHE A 365 -0.73 3.39 -15.34
CA PHE A 365 0.70 3.14 -15.45
C PHE A 365 1.01 1.64 -15.32
N PRO A 366 1.93 1.08 -16.13
CA PRO A 366 2.27 -0.34 -16.08
C PRO A 366 2.60 -0.82 -14.66
N HIS A 367 1.97 -1.93 -14.24
CA HIS A 367 2.14 -2.55 -12.93
C HIS A 367 1.76 -1.69 -11.72
N ALA A 368 1.11 -0.54 -11.93
CA ALA A 368 0.47 0.19 -10.86
C ALA A 368 -0.74 -0.59 -10.34
N ASN A 369 -1.07 -0.35 -9.08
CA ASN A 369 -2.13 -1.09 -8.40
C ASN A 369 -3.09 -0.19 -7.62
N GLN A 370 -3.05 1.12 -7.88
CA GLN A 370 -3.94 2.09 -7.23
C GLN A 370 -5.31 2.11 -7.90
N VAL A 371 -6.36 2.02 -7.08
CA VAL A 371 -7.75 2.19 -7.50
C VAL A 371 -8.33 3.29 -6.61
N THR A 372 -8.37 4.51 -7.11
CA THR A 372 -8.79 5.70 -6.35
C THR A 372 -9.16 6.83 -7.30
N ARG A 373 -10.01 7.74 -6.85
CA ARG A 373 -10.31 8.99 -7.58
C ARG A 373 -9.21 10.08 -7.42
N ARG A 374 -8.13 9.80 -6.69
CA ARG A 374 -7.03 10.75 -6.46
C ARG A 374 -5.88 10.58 -7.46
N LEU A 375 -6.20 10.17 -8.67
CA LEU A 375 -5.26 10.07 -9.77
C LEU A 375 -5.27 11.38 -10.56
N ASP A 376 -4.15 11.69 -11.22
CA ASP A 376 -4.08 12.81 -12.16
C ASP A 376 -4.74 12.37 -13.47
N ASP A 377 -5.61 13.19 -14.04
CA ASP A 377 -6.10 13.00 -15.40
C ASP A 377 -5.07 13.51 -16.40
N ASP A 378 -4.65 12.65 -17.30
CA ASP A 378 -3.57 12.94 -18.23
C ASP A 378 -3.97 12.63 -19.68
N HIS A 379 -3.45 13.44 -20.61
CA HIS A 379 -3.61 13.18 -22.03
C HIS A 379 -2.74 12.01 -22.48
N VAL A 380 -3.32 10.98 -23.09
CA VAL A 380 -2.58 9.85 -23.66
C VAL A 380 -1.59 10.34 -24.71
N ILE A 381 -2.07 11.14 -25.66
CA ILE A 381 -1.27 11.88 -26.64
C ILE A 381 -1.08 13.30 -26.12
N PRO A 382 0.14 13.82 -26.01
CA PRO A 382 0.39 15.15 -25.48
C PRO A 382 -0.46 16.24 -26.16
N TYR A 383 -1.00 17.15 -25.37
CA TYR A 383 -1.82 18.25 -25.85
C TYR A 383 -0.99 19.23 -26.70
N LEU A 384 -1.53 19.60 -27.87
CA LEU A 384 -0.94 20.57 -28.79
C LEU A 384 -1.84 21.79 -28.92
N PRO A 385 -1.39 23.00 -28.53
CA PRO A 385 -2.19 24.20 -28.66
C PRO A 385 -2.67 24.44 -30.08
N GLY A 386 -3.95 24.77 -30.23
CA GLY A 386 -4.56 25.07 -31.53
C GLY A 386 -5.12 23.88 -32.31
N VAL A 387 -5.00 22.67 -31.78
CA VAL A 387 -5.68 21.49 -32.32
C VAL A 387 -6.99 21.27 -31.56
N PRO A 388 -8.16 21.29 -32.20
CA PRO A 388 -9.43 21.15 -31.49
C PRO A 388 -9.69 19.70 -31.05
N GLY A 389 -10.50 19.55 -30.00
CA GLY A 389 -11.05 18.29 -29.56
C GLY A 389 -10.02 17.30 -28.95
N GLN A 390 -8.88 17.77 -28.44
CA GLN A 390 -7.82 16.89 -27.92
C GLN A 390 -8.10 16.38 -26.50
N THR A 391 -8.90 17.09 -25.72
CA THR A 391 -9.25 16.73 -24.36
C THR A 391 -10.57 16.00 -24.34
N GLY A 392 -10.54 14.68 -24.31
CA GLY A 392 -11.75 13.87 -24.41
C GLY A 392 -11.54 12.41 -24.06
N ASP A 393 -12.62 11.64 -24.08
CA ASP A 393 -12.62 10.20 -23.74
C ASP A 393 -11.57 9.39 -24.52
N HIS A 394 -11.28 9.78 -25.75
CA HIS A 394 -10.35 9.11 -26.65
C HIS A 394 -8.88 9.40 -26.35
N ASN A 395 -8.61 10.40 -25.52
CA ASN A 395 -7.25 10.87 -25.23
C ASN A 395 -7.02 11.15 -23.74
N ALA A 396 -7.77 10.52 -22.85
CA ALA A 396 -7.66 10.73 -21.43
C ALA A 396 -7.47 9.43 -20.67
N GLN A 397 -6.60 9.46 -19.65
CA GLN A 397 -6.28 8.34 -18.78
C GLN A 397 -5.98 8.80 -17.36
N PRO A 398 -6.34 8.02 -16.32
CA PRO A 398 -5.95 8.30 -14.96
C PRO A 398 -4.56 7.75 -14.67
N LEU A 399 -3.67 8.57 -14.10
CA LEU A 399 -2.31 8.20 -13.73
C LEU A 399 -1.98 8.63 -12.30
N GLY A 400 -1.28 7.78 -11.57
CA GLY A 400 -0.62 8.18 -10.33
C GLY A 400 0.47 9.21 -10.61
N ARG A 401 0.71 10.14 -9.68
CA ARG A 401 1.64 11.28 -9.85
C ARG A 401 3.03 10.87 -10.38
N THR A 402 3.55 9.74 -9.89
CA THR A 402 4.86 9.22 -10.36
C THR A 402 4.79 8.73 -11.80
N GLY A 403 3.72 8.01 -12.17
CA GLY A 403 3.49 7.52 -13.54
C GLY A 403 3.27 8.66 -14.52
N HIS A 404 2.49 9.68 -14.12
CA HIS A 404 2.27 10.89 -14.91
C HIS A 404 3.59 11.62 -15.22
N ARG A 405 4.46 11.83 -14.21
CA ARG A 405 5.78 12.44 -14.40
C ARG A 405 6.70 11.59 -15.28
N ALA A 406 6.74 10.29 -15.05
CA ALA A 406 7.54 9.38 -15.86
C ALA A 406 7.11 9.41 -17.33
N LYS A 407 5.81 9.37 -17.62
CA LYS A 407 5.30 9.50 -18.99
C LYS A 407 5.70 10.84 -19.63
N THR A 408 5.48 11.93 -18.92
CA THR A 408 5.68 13.29 -19.47
C THR A 408 7.15 13.59 -19.73
N PHE A 409 8.05 13.23 -18.80
CA PHE A 409 9.46 13.65 -18.82
C PHE A 409 10.42 12.57 -19.32
N ALA A 410 10.10 11.27 -19.12
CA ALA A 410 10.90 10.19 -19.70
C ALA A 410 10.49 9.81 -21.13
N GLY A 411 9.42 10.44 -21.66
CA GLY A 411 9.01 10.28 -23.06
C GLY A 411 8.46 8.88 -23.39
N TYR A 412 7.86 8.19 -22.42
CA TYR A 412 7.25 6.88 -22.71
C TYR A 412 6.10 7.02 -23.68
N PRO A 413 6.14 6.32 -24.83
CA PRO A 413 5.00 6.31 -25.74
C PRO A 413 3.84 5.54 -25.09
N VAL A 414 2.69 6.18 -25.02
CA VAL A 414 1.45 5.56 -24.51
C VAL A 414 0.46 5.42 -25.66
N ARG A 415 -0.23 4.32 -25.71
CA ARG A 415 -1.30 4.05 -26.66
C ARG A 415 -2.54 3.60 -25.93
N GLN A 416 -3.65 4.28 -26.18
CA GLN A 416 -4.96 3.84 -25.74
C GLN A 416 -5.43 2.71 -26.66
N LEU A 417 -5.88 1.60 -26.08
CA LEU A 417 -6.39 0.43 -26.78
C LEU A 417 -7.90 0.54 -26.98
#